data_f6e7ff839ccf815c36fc016b6929edd1
#
_entry.id   f6e7ff839ccf815c36fc016b6929edd1
#
_cell.length_a   1.000
_cell.length_b   1.000
_cell.length_c   1.000
_cell.angle_alpha   90.00
_cell.angle_beta   90.00
_cell.angle_gamma   90.00
#
_symmetry.space_group_name_H-M   'P 1'
#
loop_
_entity.id
_entity.type
_entity.pdbx_description
1 polymer ?
#
loop_
_entity_poly.entity_id
_entity_poly.type
_entity_poly.pdbx_seq_one_letter_code
_entity_poly.pdbx_strand_id
1 'polypeptide(L)'
;VVGAGPAGSLLSYRLARDGAAVSVFDASHPREKPCGGGVTAKALSQLPPSPTDDPLPARFVESCRFESGLGESVDVPLSRPVAVASRRELDAWLLRRAIEAGAVHLAERVVQVEATGRVRSSSGRDERFDLIVGADGPSSLVRRSFLSPIPKARLHMAVGWFARGTAPMLVRFTPDLQGYLWLFPRPDHVGVGIAAPLALVPTRQLLARLEAEVARHFPACADDEAGRYAHTIPSPSADPGSILEIAGANFALVGDAAALVDPITGEGIYYALRSAIVLADTLRDSGSAATYPERALADFGRELLKAAAIRDRFYAPGFTRRMIAYAAHSKAIRGVLEDLVLGTQGYVGLKRRLLRAGPRFLVEAGLQRLTAA
;
A
#
# COMPACT_ATOMS: atom_id res chain seq x y z
N VAL A 1 -3.16 -3.12 20.67
CA VAL A 1 -3.18 -2.82 19.23
C VAL A 1 -4.60 -3.05 18.73
N VAL A 2 -5.16 -2.07 17.99
CA VAL A 2 -6.49 -2.17 17.40
C VAL A 2 -6.33 -2.37 15.88
N GLY A 3 -6.77 -3.53 15.37
CA GLY A 3 -6.60 -3.98 13.99
C GLY A 3 -5.41 -4.94 13.80
N ALA A 4 -5.67 -6.10 13.18
CA ALA A 4 -4.70 -7.15 12.88
C ALA A 4 -4.36 -7.25 11.39
N GLY A 5 -4.40 -6.12 10.66
CA GLY A 5 -3.82 -6.01 9.32
C GLY A 5 -2.28 -6.06 9.35
N PRO A 6 -1.57 -5.87 8.21
CA PRO A 6 -0.11 -6.00 8.15
C PRO A 6 0.64 -5.16 9.18
N ALA A 7 0.20 -3.91 9.41
CA ALA A 7 0.83 -3.02 10.39
C ALA A 7 0.64 -3.54 11.83
N GLY A 8 -0.60 -3.86 12.22
CA GLY A 8 -0.90 -4.30 13.58
C GLY A 8 -0.29 -5.65 13.91
N SER A 9 -0.34 -6.60 12.98
CA SER A 9 0.25 -7.93 13.18
C SER A 9 1.77 -7.88 13.28
N LEU A 10 2.45 -7.13 12.40
CA LEU A 10 3.91 -7.00 12.47
C LEU A 10 4.36 -6.25 13.72
N LEU A 11 3.66 -5.17 14.10
CA LEU A 11 3.95 -4.46 15.33
C LEU A 11 3.82 -5.39 16.55
N SER A 12 2.73 -6.13 16.62
CA SER A 12 2.46 -7.07 17.72
C SER A 12 3.50 -8.18 17.80
N TYR A 13 3.92 -8.70 16.64
CA TYR A 13 5.02 -9.66 16.55
C TYR A 13 6.31 -9.09 17.16
N ARG A 14 6.69 -7.88 16.82
CA ARG A 14 7.92 -7.27 17.29
C ARG A 14 7.86 -6.95 18.78
N LEU A 15 6.79 -6.31 19.24
CA LEU A 15 6.62 -5.95 20.64
C LEU A 15 6.56 -7.19 21.56
N ALA A 16 5.86 -8.24 21.15
CA ALA A 16 5.81 -9.48 21.92
C ALA A 16 7.18 -10.15 22.01
N ARG A 17 7.96 -10.16 20.93
CA ARG A 17 9.35 -10.64 20.93
C ARG A 17 10.26 -9.82 21.81
N ASP A 18 10.01 -8.53 21.94
CA ASP A 18 10.77 -7.62 22.83
C ASP A 18 10.25 -7.73 24.30
N GLY A 19 9.32 -8.67 24.60
CA GLY A 19 8.85 -8.97 25.95
C GLY A 19 7.65 -8.12 26.43
N ALA A 20 7.04 -7.30 25.56
CA ALA A 20 5.86 -6.53 25.92
C ALA A 20 4.60 -7.42 25.99
N ALA A 21 3.69 -7.11 26.93
CA ALA A 21 2.35 -7.70 26.96
C ALA A 21 1.49 -7.04 25.87
N VAL A 22 1.12 -7.79 24.84
CA VAL A 22 0.41 -7.27 23.67
C VAL A 22 -0.95 -7.93 23.50
N SER A 23 -2.01 -7.11 23.50
CA SER A 23 -3.37 -7.51 23.09
C SER A 23 -3.68 -6.93 21.71
N VAL A 24 -4.14 -7.78 20.77
CA VAL A 24 -4.52 -7.40 19.40
C VAL A 24 -6.02 -7.62 19.23
N PHE A 25 -6.76 -6.53 19.04
CA PHE A 25 -8.21 -6.57 18.83
C PHE A 25 -8.54 -6.54 17.34
N ASP A 26 -9.14 -7.60 16.81
CA ASP A 26 -9.71 -7.63 15.46
C ASP A 26 -10.73 -8.78 15.34
N ALA A 27 -12.02 -8.43 15.18
CA ALA A 27 -13.11 -9.39 15.02
C ALA A 27 -13.27 -9.89 13.58
N SER A 28 -12.47 -9.41 12.64
CA SER A 28 -12.70 -9.63 11.21
C SER A 28 -11.82 -10.70 10.57
N HIS A 29 -10.85 -11.24 11.31
CA HIS A 29 -9.92 -12.25 10.78
C HIS A 29 -10.48 -13.68 10.76
N PRO A 30 -10.15 -14.46 9.70
CA PRO A 30 -9.52 -14.06 8.46
C PRO A 30 -10.50 -13.39 7.50
N ARG A 31 -10.09 -12.32 6.83
CA ARG A 31 -10.93 -11.58 5.88
C ARG A 31 -10.18 -11.23 4.61
N GLU A 32 -10.89 -11.16 3.49
CA GLU A 32 -10.35 -10.50 2.30
C GLU A 32 -10.51 -8.98 2.43
N LYS A 33 -9.44 -8.25 2.16
CA LYS A 33 -9.46 -6.78 2.10
C LYS A 33 -9.32 -6.34 0.64
N PRO A 34 -10.12 -5.38 0.15
CA PRO A 34 -9.93 -4.77 -1.16
C PRO A 34 -8.50 -4.25 -1.34
N CYS A 35 -7.76 -4.86 -2.26
CA CYS A 35 -6.35 -4.56 -2.52
C CYS A 35 -5.90 -5.32 -3.76
N GLY A 36 -4.94 -4.81 -4.53
CA GLY A 36 -4.25 -5.61 -5.55
C GLY A 36 -3.50 -6.80 -4.96
N GLY A 37 -3.00 -6.67 -3.74
CA GLY A 37 -2.26 -7.73 -3.05
C GLY A 37 -0.77 -7.76 -3.40
N GLY A 38 -0.27 -6.77 -4.14
CA GLY A 38 1.16 -6.66 -4.47
C GLY A 38 2.01 -6.35 -3.24
N VAL A 39 3.01 -7.20 -3.00
CA VAL A 39 4.03 -7.05 -1.95
C VAL A 39 5.37 -6.89 -2.67
N THR A 40 5.87 -5.68 -2.73
CA THR A 40 7.12 -5.34 -3.41
C THR A 40 8.33 -6.02 -2.76
N ALA A 41 9.44 -6.15 -3.47
CA ALA A 41 10.69 -6.69 -2.90
C ALA A 41 11.13 -5.93 -1.65
N LYS A 42 10.88 -4.61 -1.61
CA LYS A 42 11.11 -3.74 -0.46
C LYS A 42 10.19 -4.10 0.72
N ALA A 43 8.90 -4.41 0.47
CA ALA A 43 7.96 -4.84 1.50
C ALA A 43 8.27 -6.26 2.00
N LEU A 44 8.64 -7.18 1.12
CA LEU A 44 9.04 -8.54 1.47
C LEU A 44 10.21 -8.56 2.45
N SER A 45 11.18 -7.66 2.32
CA SER A 45 12.32 -7.56 3.24
C SER A 45 11.96 -7.10 4.66
N GLN A 46 10.74 -6.62 4.88
CA GLN A 46 10.24 -6.19 6.18
C GLN A 46 9.45 -7.30 6.91
N LEU A 47 9.10 -8.37 6.22
CA LEU A 47 8.32 -9.46 6.81
C LEU A 47 9.15 -10.25 7.86
N PRO A 48 8.50 -10.84 8.86
CA PRO A 48 9.17 -11.80 9.74
C PRO A 48 9.70 -12.98 8.93
N PRO A 49 10.71 -13.71 9.46
CA PRO A 49 11.21 -14.92 8.81
C PRO A 49 10.06 -15.90 8.50
N SER A 50 10.09 -16.45 7.30
CA SER A 50 9.13 -17.48 6.86
C SER A 50 9.71 -18.85 7.19
N PRO A 51 9.06 -19.64 8.07
CA PRO A 51 9.45 -21.03 8.28
C PRO A 51 9.27 -21.86 7.01
N THR A 52 10.07 -22.90 6.86
CA THR A 52 10.05 -23.77 5.68
C THR A 52 8.70 -24.49 5.49
N ASP A 53 8.05 -24.80 6.61
CA ASP A 53 6.75 -25.50 6.68
C ASP A 53 5.54 -24.56 6.62
N ASP A 54 5.74 -23.24 6.69
CA ASP A 54 4.69 -22.22 6.54
C ASP A 54 5.17 -21.05 5.67
N PRO A 55 5.39 -21.27 4.36
CA PRO A 55 5.87 -20.23 3.45
C PRO A 55 4.83 -19.14 3.25
N LEU A 56 5.29 -17.95 2.79
CA LEU A 56 4.40 -16.86 2.44
C LEU A 56 3.42 -17.30 1.33
N PRO A 57 2.09 -17.24 1.56
CA PRO A 57 1.08 -17.67 0.58
C PRO A 57 0.91 -16.62 -0.53
N ALA A 58 1.78 -16.64 -1.54
CA ALA A 58 1.80 -15.66 -2.60
C ALA A 58 2.21 -16.27 -3.94
N ARG A 59 1.76 -15.68 -5.03
CA ARG A 59 2.31 -15.89 -6.37
C ARG A 59 3.44 -14.90 -6.60
N PHE A 60 4.59 -15.38 -7.06
CA PHE A 60 5.73 -14.54 -7.40
C PHE A 60 5.71 -14.20 -8.88
N VAL A 61 5.80 -12.90 -9.20
CA VAL A 61 5.70 -12.37 -10.57
C VAL A 61 6.99 -11.65 -10.92
N GLU A 62 7.56 -11.99 -12.08
CA GLU A 62 8.86 -11.51 -12.56
C GLU A 62 8.76 -10.42 -13.63
N SER A 63 7.55 -9.98 -13.97
CA SER A 63 7.31 -8.89 -14.91
C SER A 63 6.03 -8.14 -14.61
N CYS A 64 6.00 -6.85 -14.96
CA CYS A 64 4.80 -6.02 -14.86
C CYS A 64 4.59 -5.30 -16.20
N ARG A 65 3.37 -5.38 -16.74
CA ARG A 65 2.96 -4.67 -17.92
C ARG A 65 2.39 -3.30 -17.52
N PHE A 66 2.87 -2.25 -18.17
CA PHE A 66 2.33 -0.91 -18.03
C PHE A 66 1.68 -0.45 -19.33
N GLU A 67 0.51 0.17 -19.21
CA GLU A 67 -0.25 0.72 -20.34
C GLU A 67 -0.69 2.16 -20.05
N SER A 68 -0.60 3.01 -21.07
CA SER A 68 -0.99 4.43 -20.96
C SER A 68 -2.49 4.66 -21.08
N GLY A 69 -3.24 3.63 -21.50
CA GLY A 69 -4.65 3.78 -21.90
C GLY A 69 -4.86 4.53 -23.22
N LEU A 70 -3.79 4.98 -23.89
CA LEU A 70 -3.80 5.70 -25.18
C LEU A 70 -3.07 4.93 -26.29
N GLY A 71 -2.69 3.67 -26.05
CA GLY A 71 -2.06 2.78 -27.02
C GLY A 71 -0.62 2.39 -26.71
N GLU A 72 0.11 3.17 -25.90
CA GLU A 72 1.47 2.82 -25.51
C GLU A 72 1.46 1.78 -24.41
N SER A 73 2.36 0.80 -24.51
CA SER A 73 2.59 -0.23 -23.50
C SER A 73 4.06 -0.61 -23.40
N VAL A 74 4.45 -1.14 -22.24
CA VAL A 74 5.78 -1.70 -22.01
C VAL A 74 5.70 -2.83 -21.00
N ASP A 75 6.37 -3.94 -21.29
CA ASP A 75 6.62 -5.00 -20.34
C ASP A 75 7.95 -4.71 -19.62
N VAL A 76 7.88 -4.63 -18.30
CA VAL A 76 9.03 -4.35 -17.43
C VAL A 76 9.41 -5.64 -16.72
N PRO A 77 10.51 -6.29 -17.12
CA PRO A 77 11.06 -7.40 -16.36
C PRO A 77 11.55 -6.88 -15.00
N LEU A 78 11.36 -7.67 -13.97
CA LEU A 78 11.72 -7.35 -12.60
C LEU A 78 12.94 -8.16 -12.18
N SER A 79 14.01 -7.49 -11.76
CA SER A 79 15.24 -8.14 -11.27
C SER A 79 15.03 -8.91 -9.97
N ARG A 80 13.95 -8.60 -9.25
CA ARG A 80 13.44 -9.34 -8.10
C ARG A 80 11.94 -9.49 -8.22
N PRO A 81 11.37 -10.67 -7.89
CA PRO A 81 9.94 -10.86 -8.02
C PRO A 81 9.14 -9.98 -7.05
N VAL A 82 7.95 -9.59 -7.49
CA VAL A 82 6.90 -9.05 -6.65
C VAL A 82 5.99 -10.20 -6.23
N ALA A 83 5.74 -10.35 -4.95
CA ALA A 83 4.77 -11.30 -4.45
C ALA A 83 3.36 -10.71 -4.56
N VAL A 84 2.40 -11.50 -5.05
CA VAL A 84 0.99 -11.13 -5.10
C VAL A 84 0.19 -12.10 -4.24
N ALA A 85 -0.37 -11.61 -3.15
CA ALA A 85 -1.05 -12.41 -2.14
C ALA A 85 -2.51 -12.01 -1.98
N SER A 86 -3.37 -12.96 -1.61
CA SER A 86 -4.65 -12.66 -1.00
C SER A 86 -4.43 -11.99 0.35
N ARG A 87 -5.20 -10.97 0.66
CA ARG A 87 -5.11 -10.30 1.96
C ARG A 87 -5.64 -11.19 3.08
N ARG A 88 -6.55 -12.12 2.77
CA ARG A 88 -6.99 -13.15 3.71
C ARG A 88 -5.81 -13.99 4.19
N GLU A 89 -5.00 -14.46 3.25
CA GLU A 89 -3.86 -15.33 3.53
C GLU A 89 -2.68 -14.56 4.15
N LEU A 90 -2.30 -13.43 3.57
CA LEU A 90 -1.19 -12.61 4.05
C LEU A 90 -1.42 -12.09 5.48
N ASP A 91 -2.61 -11.53 5.72
CA ASP A 91 -2.92 -10.94 7.02
C ASP A 91 -3.03 -12.05 8.09
N ALA A 92 -3.62 -13.21 7.75
CA ALA A 92 -3.68 -14.37 8.64
C ALA A 92 -2.29 -14.95 8.93
N TRP A 93 -1.42 -15.04 7.92
CA TRP A 93 -0.04 -15.47 8.07
C TRP A 93 0.73 -14.56 9.04
N LEU A 94 0.62 -13.24 8.88
CA LEU A 94 1.26 -12.26 9.78
C LEU A 94 0.70 -12.34 11.21
N LEU A 95 -0.61 -12.51 11.37
CA LEU A 95 -1.23 -12.61 12.69
C LEU A 95 -0.77 -13.89 13.43
N ARG A 96 -0.65 -15.03 12.73
CA ARG A 96 -0.07 -16.24 13.31
C ARG A 96 1.34 -15.98 13.86
N ARG A 97 2.21 -15.29 13.12
CA ARG A 97 3.55 -14.92 13.62
C ARG A 97 3.50 -14.08 14.89
N ALA A 98 2.52 -13.16 14.98
CA ALA A 98 2.34 -12.36 16.20
C ALA A 98 1.91 -13.22 17.41
N ILE A 99 0.97 -14.14 17.19
CA ILE A 99 0.49 -15.07 18.25
C ILE A 99 1.61 -16.00 18.70
N GLU A 100 2.37 -16.58 17.78
CA GLU A 100 3.53 -17.43 18.07
C GLU A 100 4.62 -16.70 18.85
N ALA A 101 4.74 -15.38 18.64
CA ALA A 101 5.65 -14.53 19.39
C ALA A 101 5.14 -14.16 20.80
N GLY A 102 3.89 -14.52 21.16
CA GLY A 102 3.31 -14.26 22.47
C GLY A 102 2.23 -13.17 22.51
N ALA A 103 1.85 -12.58 21.36
CA ALA A 103 0.72 -11.64 21.34
C ALA A 103 -0.62 -12.37 21.54
N VAL A 104 -1.54 -11.76 22.29
CA VAL A 104 -2.88 -12.29 22.52
C VAL A 104 -3.85 -11.70 21.52
N HIS A 105 -4.38 -12.51 20.60
CA HIS A 105 -5.43 -12.09 19.68
C HIS A 105 -6.81 -12.18 20.34
N LEU A 106 -7.51 -11.06 20.36
CA LEU A 106 -8.88 -10.92 20.81
C LEU A 106 -9.78 -10.71 19.59
N ALA A 107 -10.58 -11.72 19.24
CA ALA A 107 -11.53 -11.67 18.12
C ALA A 107 -12.73 -10.77 18.46
N GLU A 108 -12.46 -9.55 18.91
CA GLU A 108 -13.43 -8.58 19.40
C GLU A 108 -13.27 -7.25 18.66
N ARG A 109 -14.40 -6.55 18.45
CA ARG A 109 -14.38 -5.20 17.89
C ARG A 109 -14.21 -4.18 19.03
N VAL A 110 -13.24 -3.30 18.92
CA VAL A 110 -13.16 -2.11 19.78
C VAL A 110 -14.23 -1.12 19.37
N VAL A 111 -15.03 -0.66 20.36
CA VAL A 111 -16.16 0.28 20.15
C VAL A 111 -15.89 1.65 20.79
N GLN A 112 -14.99 1.72 21.76
CA GLN A 112 -14.62 2.98 22.42
C GLN A 112 -13.14 2.95 22.81
N VAL A 113 -12.52 4.12 22.65
CA VAL A 113 -11.14 4.40 23.09
C VAL A 113 -11.12 5.76 23.77
N GLU A 114 -10.48 5.84 24.91
CA GLU A 114 -10.38 7.07 25.72
C GLU A 114 -8.93 7.52 25.89
N ALA A 115 -8.74 8.83 26.07
CA ALA A 115 -7.43 9.42 26.32
C ALA A 115 -6.77 8.93 27.63
N THR A 116 -7.55 8.33 28.53
CA THR A 116 -7.08 7.68 29.76
C THR A 116 -6.36 6.36 29.55
N GLY A 117 -6.28 5.87 28.28
CA GLY A 117 -5.77 4.54 27.94
C GLY A 117 -6.83 3.41 28.03
N ARG A 118 -8.10 3.76 28.28
CA ARG A 118 -9.20 2.79 28.41
C ARG A 118 -9.72 2.38 27.04
N VAL A 119 -9.93 1.07 26.85
CA VAL A 119 -10.47 0.47 25.65
C VAL A 119 -11.67 -0.40 26.01
N ARG A 120 -12.79 -0.19 25.31
CA ARG A 120 -13.98 -1.02 25.45
C ARG A 120 -14.26 -1.77 24.16
N SER A 121 -14.55 -3.08 24.27
CA SER A 121 -14.93 -3.92 23.15
C SER A 121 -16.43 -4.17 23.07
N SER A 122 -16.85 -4.74 21.92
CA SER A 122 -18.26 -5.13 21.69
C SER A 122 -18.72 -6.30 22.56
N SER A 123 -17.82 -7.08 23.16
CA SER A 123 -18.14 -8.16 24.10
C SER A 123 -18.37 -7.66 25.54
N GLY A 124 -18.15 -6.37 25.80
CA GLY A 124 -18.22 -5.80 27.13
C GLY A 124 -16.90 -5.80 27.91
N ARG A 125 -15.79 -6.26 27.30
CA ARG A 125 -14.44 -6.12 27.86
C ARG A 125 -14.12 -4.64 28.01
N ASP A 126 -13.56 -4.28 29.17
CA ASP A 126 -13.23 -2.90 29.52
C ASP A 126 -11.89 -2.89 30.27
N GLU A 127 -10.83 -2.54 29.56
CA GLU A 127 -9.46 -2.64 30.05
C GLU A 127 -8.67 -1.35 29.80
N ARG A 128 -7.60 -1.17 30.57
CA ARG A 128 -6.68 -0.04 30.44
C ARG A 128 -5.31 -0.53 29.95
N PHE A 129 -4.74 0.23 29.00
CA PHE A 129 -3.44 -0.04 28.40
C PHE A 129 -2.54 1.22 28.54
N ASP A 130 -1.24 1.00 28.65
CA ASP A 130 -0.22 2.06 28.71
C ASP A 130 -0.13 2.80 27.36
N LEU A 131 -0.26 2.05 26.24
CA LEU A 131 -0.24 2.57 24.88
C LEU A 131 -1.33 1.92 24.04
N ILE A 132 -2.11 2.74 23.33
CA ILE A 132 -3.10 2.30 22.36
C ILE A 132 -2.56 2.56 20.96
N VAL A 133 -2.42 1.50 20.14
CA VAL A 133 -1.99 1.67 18.75
C VAL A 133 -3.13 1.42 17.79
N GLY A 134 -3.47 2.42 16.97
CA GLY A 134 -4.41 2.31 15.86
C GLY A 134 -3.74 1.72 14.63
N ALA A 135 -4.17 0.52 14.24
CA ALA A 135 -3.84 -0.20 13.02
C ALA A 135 -5.12 -0.64 12.29
N ASP A 136 -6.24 0.03 12.60
CA ASP A 136 -7.62 -0.28 12.25
C ASP A 136 -8.07 0.33 10.91
N GLY A 137 -7.10 0.68 10.06
CA GLY A 137 -7.33 1.05 8.66
C GLY A 137 -7.82 2.49 8.46
N PRO A 138 -8.31 2.85 7.24
CA PRO A 138 -8.58 4.24 6.87
C PRO A 138 -9.75 4.88 7.63
N SER A 139 -10.63 4.06 8.19
CA SER A 139 -11.76 4.51 9.02
C SER A 139 -11.45 4.40 10.53
N SER A 140 -10.19 4.50 10.90
CA SER A 140 -9.68 4.26 12.25
C SER A 140 -10.52 4.91 13.35
N LEU A 141 -10.98 4.09 14.29
CA LEU A 141 -11.61 4.54 15.53
C LEU A 141 -10.57 5.22 16.42
N VAL A 142 -9.38 4.60 16.55
CA VAL A 142 -8.30 5.16 17.37
C VAL A 142 -7.94 6.56 16.90
N ARG A 143 -7.75 6.75 15.58
CA ARG A 143 -7.49 8.09 15.03
C ARG A 143 -8.58 9.09 15.43
N ARG A 144 -9.85 8.75 15.24
CA ARG A 144 -10.97 9.63 15.55
C ARG A 144 -11.14 9.95 17.05
N SER A 145 -10.60 9.08 17.91
CA SER A 145 -10.64 9.31 19.36
C SER A 145 -9.59 10.32 19.83
N PHE A 146 -8.50 10.50 19.09
CA PHE A 146 -7.39 11.37 19.47
C PHE A 146 -7.16 12.53 18.50
N LEU A 147 -7.54 12.35 17.23
CA LEU A 147 -7.29 13.29 16.14
C LEU A 147 -8.54 13.49 15.28
N SER A 148 -8.47 14.42 14.35
CA SER A 148 -9.49 14.57 13.31
C SER A 148 -9.49 13.40 12.33
N PRO A 149 -10.66 13.05 11.74
CA PRO A 149 -10.74 12.12 10.62
C PRO A 149 -9.86 12.56 9.46
N ILE A 150 -9.43 11.57 8.64
CA ILE A 150 -8.66 11.87 7.43
C ILE A 150 -9.53 12.68 6.47
N PRO A 151 -9.10 13.88 6.03
CA PRO A 151 -9.87 14.71 5.11
C PRO A 151 -10.16 14.00 3.77
N LYS A 152 -11.36 14.21 3.21
CA LYS A 152 -11.77 13.58 1.93
C LYS A 152 -10.79 13.84 0.79
N ALA A 153 -10.15 15.00 0.75
CA ALA A 153 -9.12 15.35 -0.23
C ALA A 153 -7.87 14.45 -0.17
N ARG A 154 -7.66 13.76 0.95
CA ARG A 154 -6.55 12.81 1.17
C ARG A 154 -6.97 11.35 0.97
N LEU A 155 -8.19 11.10 0.51
CA LEU A 155 -8.72 9.77 0.27
C LEU A 155 -8.84 9.49 -1.24
N HIS A 156 -8.38 8.31 -1.65
CA HIS A 156 -8.72 7.71 -2.94
C HIS A 156 -9.79 6.65 -2.72
N MET A 157 -10.64 6.44 -3.71
CA MET A 157 -11.55 5.31 -3.75
C MET A 157 -10.96 4.24 -4.65
N ALA A 158 -10.85 3.03 -4.14
CA ALA A 158 -10.59 1.82 -4.90
C ALA A 158 -11.88 1.01 -5.04
N VAL A 159 -12.20 0.59 -6.24
CA VAL A 159 -13.32 -0.33 -6.53
C VAL A 159 -12.81 -1.48 -7.38
N GLY A 160 -13.45 -2.65 -7.27
CA GLY A 160 -13.05 -3.81 -8.05
C GLY A 160 -13.75 -5.09 -7.65
N TRP A 161 -13.18 -6.20 -8.12
CA TRP A 161 -13.65 -7.56 -7.82
C TRP A 161 -12.50 -8.58 -7.89
N PHE A 162 -12.79 -9.81 -7.58
CA PHE A 162 -11.88 -10.95 -7.70
C PHE A 162 -12.35 -11.84 -8.83
N ALA A 163 -11.64 -11.79 -9.98
CA ALA A 163 -11.97 -12.58 -11.17
C ALA A 163 -11.33 -13.96 -11.12
N ARG A 164 -12.02 -14.99 -11.64
CA ARG A 164 -11.46 -16.33 -11.83
C ARG A 164 -10.41 -16.32 -12.94
N GLY A 165 -9.51 -17.29 -12.93
CA GLY A 165 -8.49 -17.48 -13.98
C GLY A 165 -7.16 -16.80 -13.67
N THR A 166 -6.42 -16.47 -14.72
CA THR A 166 -5.08 -15.87 -14.62
C THR A 166 -4.96 -14.67 -15.55
N ALA A 167 -4.11 -13.72 -15.18
CA ALA A 167 -3.73 -12.59 -16.02
C ALA A 167 -2.25 -12.26 -15.79
N PRO A 168 -1.58 -11.54 -16.71
CA PRO A 168 -0.31 -10.91 -16.38
C PRO A 168 -0.50 -9.85 -15.28
N MET A 169 0.54 -9.55 -14.50
CA MET A 169 0.53 -8.37 -13.64
C MET A 169 0.51 -7.12 -14.51
N LEU A 170 -0.49 -6.26 -14.33
CA LEU A 170 -0.73 -5.12 -15.19
C LEU A 170 -1.15 -3.89 -14.39
N VAL A 171 -0.60 -2.76 -14.79
CA VAL A 171 -1.01 -1.40 -14.38
C VAL A 171 -1.36 -0.60 -15.64
N ARG A 172 -2.63 -0.15 -15.75
CA ARG A 172 -3.12 0.66 -16.85
C ARG A 172 -3.53 2.03 -16.36
N PHE A 173 -2.81 3.05 -16.77
CA PHE A 173 -3.19 4.43 -16.48
C PHE A 173 -4.41 4.84 -17.34
N THR A 174 -5.32 5.58 -16.75
CA THR A 174 -6.49 6.11 -17.44
C THR A 174 -6.29 7.61 -17.68
N PRO A 175 -6.29 8.08 -18.93
CA PRO A 175 -5.85 9.44 -19.29
C PRO A 175 -6.64 10.56 -18.61
N ASP A 176 -7.90 10.32 -18.29
CA ASP A 176 -8.88 11.23 -17.72
C ASP A 176 -9.07 11.06 -16.20
N LEU A 177 -8.31 10.15 -15.59
CA LEU A 177 -8.32 9.92 -14.15
C LEU A 177 -6.94 10.15 -13.54
N GLN A 178 -6.89 10.73 -12.36
CA GLN A 178 -5.69 10.75 -11.53
C GLN A 178 -5.53 9.41 -10.79
N GLY A 179 -5.40 8.32 -11.56
CA GLY A 179 -5.39 6.97 -11.04
C GLY A 179 -5.05 5.93 -12.09
N TYR A 180 -5.23 4.67 -11.74
CA TYR A 180 -4.94 3.55 -12.62
C TYR A 180 -5.84 2.34 -12.33
N LEU A 181 -5.98 1.48 -13.33
CA LEU A 181 -6.54 0.14 -13.25
C LEU A 181 -5.40 -0.86 -13.03
N TRP A 182 -5.67 -1.92 -12.28
CA TRP A 182 -4.73 -3.02 -12.09
C TRP A 182 -5.38 -4.38 -12.31
N LEU A 183 -4.57 -5.33 -12.80
CA LEU A 183 -4.82 -6.76 -12.80
C LEU A 183 -3.64 -7.41 -12.09
N PHE A 184 -3.88 -8.00 -10.92
CA PHE A 184 -2.82 -8.61 -10.12
C PHE A 184 -3.13 -10.08 -9.88
N PRO A 185 -2.34 -10.99 -10.50
CA PRO A 185 -2.57 -12.43 -10.43
C PRO A 185 -2.16 -12.97 -9.06
N ARG A 186 -3.12 -13.50 -8.34
CA ARG A 186 -2.92 -14.23 -7.08
C ARG A 186 -2.77 -15.73 -7.36
N PRO A 187 -2.49 -16.58 -6.36
CA PRO A 187 -2.35 -18.03 -6.60
C PRO A 187 -3.55 -18.67 -7.30
N ASP A 188 -4.77 -18.27 -6.97
CA ASP A 188 -6.04 -18.91 -7.37
C ASP A 188 -7.01 -18.00 -8.14
N HIS A 189 -6.76 -16.69 -8.18
CA HIS A 189 -7.64 -15.70 -8.83
C HIS A 189 -6.87 -14.43 -9.23
N VAL A 190 -7.57 -13.48 -9.86
CA VAL A 190 -7.01 -12.17 -10.24
C VAL A 190 -7.70 -11.07 -9.45
N GLY A 191 -6.94 -10.24 -8.75
CA GLY A 191 -7.42 -9.01 -8.17
C GLY A 191 -7.56 -7.94 -9.26
N VAL A 192 -8.79 -7.56 -9.58
CA VAL A 192 -9.13 -6.54 -10.57
C VAL A 192 -9.60 -5.29 -9.85
N GLY A 193 -9.08 -4.11 -10.23
CA GLY A 193 -9.56 -2.89 -9.61
C GLY A 193 -9.10 -1.63 -10.31
N ILE A 194 -9.69 -0.51 -9.89
CA ILE A 194 -9.33 0.84 -10.31
C ILE A 194 -9.37 1.76 -9.10
N ALA A 195 -8.45 2.71 -9.03
CA ALA A 195 -8.45 3.72 -7.98
C ALA A 195 -8.37 5.13 -8.55
N ALA A 196 -9.05 6.08 -7.89
CA ALA A 196 -8.99 7.51 -8.22
C ALA A 196 -9.29 8.36 -6.96
N PRO A 197 -8.94 9.67 -6.95
CA PRO A 197 -9.25 10.56 -5.83
C PRO A 197 -10.75 10.61 -5.56
N LEU A 198 -11.16 10.31 -4.32
CA LEU A 198 -12.56 10.28 -3.89
C LEU A 198 -13.25 11.65 -4.04
N ALA A 199 -12.48 12.74 -4.01
CA ALA A 199 -13.01 14.09 -4.17
C ALA A 199 -13.38 14.41 -5.64
N LEU A 200 -12.79 13.71 -6.64
CA LEU A 200 -12.95 14.00 -8.06
C LEU A 200 -13.94 13.07 -8.78
N VAL A 201 -14.01 11.80 -8.35
CA VAL A 201 -14.80 10.78 -9.06
C VAL A 201 -15.75 10.07 -8.10
N PRO A 202 -17.08 10.12 -8.32
CA PRO A 202 -18.04 9.34 -7.57
C PRO A 202 -17.80 7.82 -7.71
N THR A 203 -17.92 7.07 -6.62
CA THR A 203 -17.65 5.62 -6.56
C THR A 203 -18.39 4.84 -7.66
N ARG A 204 -19.67 5.18 -7.92
CA ARG A 204 -20.48 4.52 -8.96
C ARG A 204 -19.91 4.74 -10.37
N GLN A 205 -19.43 5.96 -10.66
CA GLN A 205 -18.82 6.27 -11.96
C GLN A 205 -17.48 5.55 -12.12
N LEU A 206 -16.70 5.44 -11.03
CA LEU A 206 -15.44 4.73 -11.04
C LEU A 206 -15.65 3.23 -11.32
N LEU A 207 -16.68 2.61 -10.72
CA LEU A 207 -17.03 1.22 -10.98
C LEU A 207 -17.47 1.01 -12.43
N ALA A 208 -18.38 1.84 -12.95
CA ALA A 208 -18.81 1.77 -14.35
C ALA A 208 -17.64 1.93 -15.34
N ARG A 209 -16.67 2.78 -15.00
CA ARG A 209 -15.43 2.92 -15.78
C ARG A 209 -14.62 1.64 -15.78
N LEU A 210 -14.43 1.00 -14.62
CA LEU A 210 -13.72 -0.27 -14.52
C LEU A 210 -14.40 -1.35 -15.35
N GLU A 211 -15.72 -1.50 -15.25
CA GLU A 211 -16.50 -2.46 -16.03
C GLU A 211 -16.31 -2.29 -17.54
N ALA A 212 -16.38 -1.03 -18.02
CA ALA A 212 -16.18 -0.72 -19.43
C ALA A 212 -14.75 -1.03 -19.91
N GLU A 213 -13.72 -0.69 -19.13
CA GLU A 213 -12.32 -0.96 -19.46
C GLU A 213 -12.04 -2.48 -19.49
N VAL A 214 -12.56 -3.21 -18.50
CA VAL A 214 -12.38 -4.68 -18.43
C VAL A 214 -13.13 -5.38 -19.55
N ALA A 215 -14.38 -5.05 -19.79
CA ALA A 215 -15.16 -5.64 -20.90
C ALA A 215 -14.49 -5.44 -22.26
N ARG A 216 -13.89 -4.28 -22.47
CA ARG A 216 -13.23 -3.93 -23.73
C ARG A 216 -11.86 -4.55 -23.92
N HIS A 217 -11.03 -4.59 -22.86
CA HIS A 217 -9.60 -4.92 -22.98
C HIS A 217 -9.20 -6.23 -22.29
N PHE A 218 -9.99 -6.69 -21.31
CA PHE A 218 -9.66 -7.84 -20.46
C PHE A 218 -10.89 -8.72 -20.19
N PRO A 219 -11.66 -9.14 -21.24
CA PRO A 219 -12.94 -9.83 -21.05
C PRO A 219 -12.83 -11.12 -20.22
N ALA A 220 -11.67 -11.78 -20.22
CA ALA A 220 -11.41 -12.95 -19.37
C ALA A 220 -11.38 -12.63 -17.87
N CYS A 221 -11.29 -11.36 -17.49
CA CYS A 221 -11.31 -10.87 -16.11
C CYS A 221 -12.63 -10.16 -15.76
N ALA A 222 -13.69 -10.37 -16.57
CA ALA A 222 -15.01 -9.80 -16.31
C ALA A 222 -15.56 -10.25 -14.95
N ASP A 223 -16.39 -9.40 -14.36
CA ASP A 223 -17.04 -9.67 -13.08
C ASP A 223 -18.09 -10.80 -13.22
N ASP A 224 -18.06 -11.73 -12.27
CA ASP A 224 -19.09 -12.77 -12.11
C ASP A 224 -20.15 -12.41 -11.04
N GLU A 225 -20.23 -11.13 -10.67
CA GLU A 225 -21.12 -10.53 -9.67
C GLU A 225 -20.87 -10.95 -8.21
N ALA A 226 -19.96 -11.88 -7.94
CA ALA A 226 -19.84 -12.51 -6.62
C ALA A 226 -18.84 -11.86 -5.67
N GLY A 227 -18.14 -10.80 -6.05
CA GLY A 227 -17.04 -10.30 -5.23
C GLY A 227 -16.69 -8.83 -5.35
N ARG A 228 -17.65 -7.95 -5.68
CA ARG A 228 -17.42 -6.50 -5.80
C ARG A 228 -17.02 -5.88 -4.48
N TYR A 229 -16.08 -4.98 -4.51
CA TYR A 229 -15.65 -4.23 -3.36
C TYR A 229 -15.50 -2.74 -3.63
N ALA A 230 -15.58 -1.95 -2.57
CA ALA A 230 -15.17 -0.55 -2.53
C ALA A 230 -14.42 -0.28 -1.24
N HIS A 231 -13.28 0.40 -1.32
CA HIS A 231 -12.47 0.72 -0.16
C HIS A 231 -11.74 2.05 -0.34
N THR A 232 -11.57 2.79 0.76
CA THR A 232 -10.81 4.03 0.75
C THR A 232 -9.33 3.77 0.98
N ILE A 233 -8.48 4.48 0.24
CA ILE A 233 -7.03 4.47 0.36
C ILE A 233 -6.60 5.86 0.86
N PRO A 234 -6.05 5.97 2.08
CA PRO A 234 -5.66 7.25 2.66
C PRO A 234 -4.19 7.56 2.35
N SER A 235 -3.90 8.79 1.99
CA SER A 235 -2.54 9.24 1.72
C SER A 235 -2.18 10.50 2.53
N PRO A 236 -0.90 10.78 2.80
CA PRO A 236 -0.50 12.05 3.39
C PRO A 236 -0.70 13.19 2.39
N SER A 237 -0.79 14.41 2.88
CA SER A 237 -0.61 15.62 2.07
C SER A 237 0.88 15.93 1.90
N ALA A 238 1.21 16.97 1.13
CA ALA A 238 2.59 17.46 1.04
C ALA A 238 3.06 18.22 2.30
N ASP A 239 2.14 18.49 3.24
CA ASP A 239 2.44 19.11 4.53
C ASP A 239 3.06 18.09 5.50
N PRO A 240 4.23 18.37 6.09
CA PRO A 240 4.86 17.51 7.10
C PRO A 240 3.97 17.18 8.30
N GLY A 241 3.06 18.06 8.71
CA GLY A 241 2.08 17.83 9.78
C GLY A 241 1.27 16.55 9.57
N SER A 242 1.01 16.17 8.31
CA SER A 242 0.30 14.94 7.97
C SER A 242 1.01 13.65 8.41
N ILE A 243 2.30 13.72 8.75
CA ILE A 243 3.11 12.61 9.29
C ILE A 243 3.51 12.89 10.74
N LEU A 244 3.68 14.14 11.14
CA LEU A 244 4.09 14.48 12.50
C LEU A 244 2.97 14.31 13.54
N GLU A 245 1.71 14.26 13.11
CA GLU A 245 0.53 14.12 13.98
C GLU A 245 0.04 12.66 14.11
N ILE A 246 0.95 11.65 14.12
CA ILE A 246 0.56 10.23 14.16
C ILE A 246 0.75 9.58 15.53
N ALA A 247 1.19 10.31 16.53
CA ALA A 247 1.32 9.83 17.90
C ALA A 247 1.14 10.93 18.93
N GLY A 248 0.88 10.53 20.15
CA GLY A 248 0.78 11.37 21.35
C GLY A 248 1.27 10.62 22.59
N ALA A 249 0.91 11.11 23.77
CA ALA A 249 1.41 10.59 25.03
C ALA A 249 1.10 9.09 25.25
N ASN A 250 -0.10 8.64 24.86
CA ASN A 250 -0.59 7.27 25.11
C ASN A 250 -1.26 6.64 23.90
N PHE A 251 -1.05 7.21 22.70
CA PHE A 251 -1.49 6.60 21.45
C PHE A 251 -0.44 6.73 20.34
N ALA A 252 -0.51 5.81 19.37
CA ALA A 252 0.20 5.90 18.10
C ALA A 252 -0.67 5.34 16.98
N LEU A 253 -0.41 5.77 15.74
CA LEU A 253 -1.09 5.28 14.54
C LEU A 253 -0.06 4.69 13.58
N VAL A 254 -0.41 3.58 12.93
CA VAL A 254 0.43 2.91 11.93
C VAL A 254 -0.38 2.55 10.67
N GLY A 255 0.28 2.44 9.54
CA GLY A 255 -0.33 2.08 8.26
C GLY A 255 -1.44 3.03 7.82
N ASP A 256 -2.56 2.48 7.34
CA ASP A 256 -3.68 3.26 6.81
C ASP A 256 -4.36 4.15 7.89
N ALA A 257 -4.33 3.74 9.17
CA ALA A 257 -4.84 4.56 10.26
C ALA A 257 -4.06 5.87 10.42
N ALA A 258 -2.77 5.85 10.08
CA ALA A 258 -1.89 7.01 10.02
C ALA A 258 -1.89 7.70 8.65
N ALA A 259 -2.70 7.23 7.68
CA ALA A 259 -2.73 7.70 6.29
C ALA A 259 -1.37 7.55 5.57
N LEU A 260 -0.66 6.47 5.79
CA LEU A 260 0.67 6.22 5.25
C LEU A 260 0.60 5.31 4.01
N VAL A 261 -0.08 5.76 2.96
CA VAL A 261 -0.11 5.10 1.64
C VAL A 261 0.51 6.02 0.61
N ASP A 262 1.34 5.48 -0.28
CA ASP A 262 1.94 6.24 -1.38
C ASP A 262 0.85 6.82 -2.28
N PRO A 263 0.77 8.14 -2.44
CA PRO A 263 -0.30 8.80 -3.20
C PRO A 263 -0.18 8.64 -4.73
N ILE A 264 0.92 8.07 -5.23
CA ILE A 264 1.14 7.78 -6.66
C ILE A 264 0.89 6.31 -6.96
N THR A 265 1.57 5.41 -6.25
CA THR A 265 1.49 3.98 -6.53
C THR A 265 0.36 3.27 -5.79
N GLY A 266 -0.22 3.88 -4.75
CA GLY A 266 -1.15 3.22 -3.84
C GLY A 266 -0.49 2.14 -2.97
N GLU A 267 0.84 2.08 -2.91
CA GLU A 267 1.56 1.14 -2.06
C GLU A 267 1.30 1.45 -0.59
N GLY A 268 0.52 0.61 0.07
CA GLY A 268 0.21 0.72 1.49
C GLY A 268 0.90 -0.35 2.34
N ILE A 269 1.12 -1.55 1.79
CA ILE A 269 1.66 -2.69 2.57
C ILE A 269 3.07 -2.39 3.09
N TYR A 270 3.96 -1.86 2.25
CA TYR A 270 5.29 -1.48 2.71
C TYR A 270 5.25 -0.47 3.84
N TYR A 271 4.49 0.61 3.68
CA TYR A 271 4.42 1.66 4.71
C TYR A 271 3.69 1.21 5.97
N ALA A 272 2.74 0.27 5.85
CA ALA A 272 2.12 -0.39 7.00
C ALA A 272 3.16 -1.18 7.81
N LEU A 273 3.98 -1.99 7.14
CA LEU A 273 5.06 -2.76 7.78
C LEU A 273 6.16 -1.83 8.34
N ARG A 274 6.58 -0.84 7.54
CA ARG A 274 7.68 0.04 7.95
C ARG A 274 7.31 0.94 9.13
N SER A 275 6.10 1.49 9.16
CA SER A 275 5.61 2.28 10.29
C SER A 275 5.54 1.46 11.58
N ALA A 276 5.13 0.18 11.47
CA ALA A 276 5.14 -0.75 12.60
C ALA A 276 6.56 -1.01 13.14
N ILE A 277 7.53 -1.18 12.23
CA ILE A 277 8.94 -1.38 12.61
C ILE A 277 9.50 -0.13 13.30
N VAL A 278 9.31 1.05 12.70
CA VAL A 278 9.82 2.31 13.27
C VAL A 278 9.19 2.57 14.65
N LEU A 279 7.89 2.28 14.82
CA LEU A 279 7.25 2.40 16.13
C LEU A 279 7.82 1.40 17.15
N ALA A 280 7.96 0.12 16.78
CA ALA A 280 8.54 -0.89 17.67
C ALA A 280 9.97 -0.53 18.09
N ASP A 281 10.82 -0.12 17.13
CA ASP A 281 12.18 0.32 17.44
C ASP A 281 12.20 1.57 18.35
N THR A 282 11.26 2.51 18.12
CA THR A 282 11.13 3.69 18.99
C THR A 282 10.77 3.32 20.42
N LEU A 283 9.80 2.42 20.59
CA LEU A 283 9.36 1.95 21.92
C LEU A 283 10.48 1.17 22.63
N ARG A 284 11.21 0.33 21.93
CA ARG A 284 12.36 -0.40 22.48
C ARG A 284 13.47 0.54 22.95
N ASP A 285 13.78 1.59 22.17
CA ASP A 285 14.91 2.49 22.43
C ASP A 285 14.60 3.52 23.54
N SER A 286 13.33 3.96 23.66
CA SER A 286 12.96 5.08 24.55
C SER A 286 11.84 4.79 25.53
N GLY A 287 11.17 3.64 25.43
CA GLY A 287 9.98 3.30 26.23
C GLY A 287 8.75 4.16 25.90
N SER A 288 8.81 5.02 24.89
CA SER A 288 7.76 5.99 24.56
C SER A 288 7.57 6.14 23.05
N ALA A 289 6.32 6.45 22.63
CA ALA A 289 6.02 6.77 21.23
C ALA A 289 6.29 8.25 20.87
N ALA A 290 6.77 9.06 21.77
CA ALA A 290 6.89 10.51 21.59
C ALA A 290 7.75 10.93 20.40
N THR A 291 8.84 10.23 20.12
CA THR A 291 9.75 10.51 19.00
C THR A 291 9.44 9.69 17.73
N TYR A 292 8.37 8.90 17.74
CA TYR A 292 7.99 8.09 16.58
C TYR A 292 7.65 8.94 15.34
N PRO A 293 6.90 10.06 15.44
CA PRO A 293 6.59 10.87 14.27
C PRO A 293 7.83 11.41 13.56
N GLU A 294 8.81 11.92 14.28
CA GLU A 294 10.08 12.44 13.73
C GLU A 294 10.90 11.33 13.11
N ARG A 295 10.97 10.16 13.75
CA ARG A 295 11.64 8.97 13.19
C ARG A 295 10.94 8.50 11.91
N ALA A 296 9.62 8.47 11.87
CA ALA A 296 8.84 8.11 10.69
C ALA A 296 9.05 9.11 9.54
N LEU A 297 9.08 10.41 9.85
CA LEU A 297 9.38 11.47 8.88
C LEU A 297 10.78 11.30 8.29
N ALA A 298 11.79 11.00 9.12
CA ALA A 298 13.18 10.83 8.69
C ALA A 298 13.38 9.53 7.87
N ASP A 299 12.72 8.45 8.24
CA ASP A 299 12.88 7.12 7.65
C ASP A 299 12.21 7.02 6.27
N PHE A 300 10.89 7.28 6.21
CA PHE A 300 10.09 7.11 4.99
C PHE A 300 9.19 8.32 4.66
N GLY A 301 8.91 9.18 5.62
CA GLY A 301 7.91 10.25 5.46
C GLY A 301 8.30 11.25 4.38
N ARG A 302 9.57 11.58 4.22
CA ARG A 302 10.07 12.49 3.17
C ARG A 302 9.74 11.99 1.77
N GLU A 303 9.77 10.67 1.55
CA GLU A 303 9.38 10.06 0.28
C GLU A 303 7.88 10.22 0.02
N LEU A 304 7.04 9.97 1.02
CA LEU A 304 5.59 10.14 0.93
C LEU A 304 5.19 11.62 0.69
N LEU A 305 5.81 12.56 1.40
CA LEU A 305 5.57 14.00 1.21
C LEU A 305 5.99 14.44 -0.21
N LYS A 306 7.12 13.91 -0.70
CA LYS A 306 7.57 14.18 -2.06
C LYS A 306 6.61 13.59 -3.10
N ALA A 307 6.13 12.37 -2.91
CA ALA A 307 5.12 11.74 -3.75
C ALA A 307 3.84 12.59 -3.79
N ALA A 308 3.34 13.03 -2.63
CA ALA A 308 2.17 13.90 -2.54
C ALA A 308 2.35 15.23 -3.30
N ALA A 309 3.53 15.85 -3.18
CA ALA A 309 3.85 17.12 -3.85
C ALA A 309 3.92 17.01 -5.39
N ILE A 310 4.21 15.81 -5.93
CA ILE A 310 4.35 15.62 -7.39
C ILE A 310 3.20 14.85 -8.02
N ARG A 311 2.26 14.32 -7.24
CA ARG A 311 1.16 13.45 -7.70
C ARG A 311 0.39 14.02 -8.88
N ASP A 312 -0.10 15.25 -8.77
CA ASP A 312 -0.93 15.88 -9.82
C ASP A 312 -0.14 16.05 -11.13
N ARG A 313 1.17 16.31 -11.02
CA ARG A 313 2.07 16.39 -12.17
C ARG A 313 2.33 15.00 -12.78
N PHE A 314 2.44 13.98 -11.94
CA PHE A 314 2.61 12.59 -12.39
C PHE A 314 1.40 12.11 -13.19
N TYR A 315 0.19 12.41 -12.71
CA TYR A 315 -1.06 12.03 -13.39
C TYR A 315 -1.52 13.03 -14.45
N ALA A 316 -0.73 14.07 -14.78
CA ALA A 316 -1.05 14.96 -15.88
C ALA A 316 -1.14 14.18 -17.19
N PRO A 317 -2.16 14.44 -18.07
CA PRO A 317 -2.50 13.57 -19.22
C PRO A 317 -1.36 13.30 -20.19
N GLY A 318 -0.41 14.04 -20.36
CA GLY A 318 0.72 13.75 -21.27
C GLY A 318 1.92 13.11 -20.59
N PHE A 319 1.97 13.06 -19.24
CA PHE A 319 3.16 12.58 -18.52
C PHE A 319 3.26 11.04 -18.52
N THR A 320 2.21 10.35 -18.07
CA THR A 320 2.18 8.88 -18.02
C THR A 320 2.34 8.27 -19.40
N ARG A 321 1.71 8.85 -20.43
CA ARG A 321 1.88 8.45 -21.82
C ARG A 321 3.35 8.52 -22.25
N ARG A 322 4.01 9.67 -22.09
CA ARG A 322 5.42 9.84 -22.47
C ARG A 322 6.33 8.94 -21.65
N MET A 323 6.08 8.78 -20.37
CA MET A 323 6.85 7.89 -19.50
C MET A 323 6.84 6.45 -20.05
N ILE A 324 5.67 5.91 -20.40
CA ILE A 324 5.54 4.56 -20.94
C ILE A 324 6.18 4.46 -22.32
N ALA A 325 5.93 5.41 -23.22
CA ALA A 325 6.55 5.45 -24.54
C ALA A 325 8.09 5.47 -24.44
N TYR A 326 8.65 6.27 -23.54
CA TYR A 326 10.11 6.30 -23.34
C TYR A 326 10.64 5.00 -22.71
N ALA A 327 9.94 4.40 -21.77
CA ALA A 327 10.32 3.11 -21.19
C ALA A 327 10.28 1.98 -22.21
N ALA A 328 9.35 2.01 -23.18
CA ALA A 328 9.31 1.03 -24.27
C ALA A 328 10.58 1.07 -25.14
N HIS A 329 11.18 2.25 -25.34
CA HIS A 329 12.31 2.45 -26.24
C HIS A 329 13.68 2.63 -25.53
N SER A 330 13.71 2.78 -24.19
CA SER A 330 14.95 2.99 -23.45
C SER A 330 15.08 2.03 -22.28
N LYS A 331 16.14 1.22 -22.28
CA LYS A 331 16.50 0.37 -21.14
C LYS A 331 16.78 1.18 -19.86
N ALA A 332 17.38 2.36 -20.01
CA ALA A 332 17.69 3.23 -18.89
C ALA A 332 16.41 3.77 -18.21
N ILE A 333 15.41 4.20 -18.99
CA ILE A 333 14.11 4.66 -18.45
C ILE A 333 13.28 3.50 -17.91
N ARG A 334 13.32 2.34 -18.60
CA ARG A 334 12.68 1.11 -18.13
C ARG A 334 13.22 0.66 -16.77
N GLY A 335 14.54 0.73 -16.55
CA GLY A 335 15.15 0.45 -15.25
C GLY A 335 14.73 1.43 -14.15
N VAL A 336 14.44 2.70 -14.48
CA VAL A 336 13.85 3.63 -13.49
C VAL A 336 12.43 3.21 -13.10
N LEU A 337 11.63 2.78 -14.08
CA LEU A 337 10.27 2.30 -13.83
C LEU A 337 10.26 0.99 -13.03
N GLU A 338 11.16 0.06 -13.35
CA GLU A 338 11.39 -1.16 -12.57
C GLU A 338 11.70 -0.86 -11.10
N ASP A 339 12.66 0.02 -10.85
CA ASP A 339 13.07 0.36 -9.49
C ASP A 339 12.00 1.11 -8.70
N LEU A 340 11.12 1.87 -9.37
CA LEU A 340 9.93 2.45 -8.75
C LEU A 340 8.96 1.35 -8.31
N VAL A 341 8.73 0.33 -9.16
CA VAL A 341 7.85 -0.81 -8.84
C VAL A 341 8.43 -1.65 -7.70
N LEU A 342 9.72 -1.89 -7.71
CA LEU A 342 10.42 -2.64 -6.65
C LEU A 342 10.56 -1.83 -5.34
N GLY A 343 10.31 -0.52 -5.39
CA GLY A 343 10.49 0.41 -4.27
C GLY A 343 11.96 0.71 -3.96
N THR A 344 12.90 0.38 -4.85
CA THR A 344 14.34 0.64 -4.69
C THR A 344 14.74 2.06 -5.08
N GLN A 345 13.90 2.75 -5.86
CA GLN A 345 14.03 4.16 -6.20
C GLN A 345 12.92 4.97 -5.55
N GLY A 346 13.30 5.87 -4.64
CA GLY A 346 12.35 6.84 -4.07
C GLY A 346 12.20 8.10 -4.93
N TYR A 347 11.24 8.95 -4.56
CA TYR A 347 10.89 10.18 -5.27
C TYR A 347 11.87 11.33 -5.01
N VAL A 348 12.52 11.37 -3.85
CA VAL A 348 13.47 12.44 -3.48
C VAL A 348 14.68 12.46 -4.43
N GLY A 349 15.20 11.31 -4.81
CA GLY A 349 16.32 11.18 -5.75
C GLY A 349 15.95 11.09 -7.24
N LEU A 350 14.65 10.96 -7.55
CA LEU A 350 14.16 10.60 -8.90
C LEU A 350 14.59 11.60 -10.00
N LYS A 351 14.46 12.90 -9.73
CA LYS A 351 14.87 13.94 -10.73
C LYS A 351 16.35 13.81 -11.10
N ARG A 352 17.23 13.61 -10.11
CA ARG A 352 18.68 13.44 -10.36
C ARG A 352 18.96 12.19 -11.18
N ARG A 353 18.24 11.10 -10.90
CA ARG A 353 18.38 9.85 -11.65
C ARG A 353 17.92 10.00 -13.10
N LEU A 354 16.76 10.62 -13.35
CA LEU A 354 16.24 10.88 -14.68
C LEU A 354 17.19 11.76 -15.50
N LEU A 355 17.80 12.79 -14.89
CA LEU A 355 18.81 13.63 -15.54
C LEU A 355 20.06 12.84 -15.94
N ARG A 356 20.50 11.87 -15.11
CA ARG A 356 21.63 10.97 -15.43
C ARG A 356 21.27 9.94 -16.52
N ALA A 357 20.03 9.52 -16.61
CA ALA A 357 19.55 8.61 -17.65
C ALA A 357 19.33 9.31 -19.00
N GLY A 358 19.14 10.63 -19.02
CA GLY A 358 18.85 11.43 -20.22
C GLY A 358 19.85 11.27 -21.36
N PRO A 359 21.19 11.36 -21.13
CA PRO A 359 22.17 11.14 -22.18
C PRO A 359 22.11 9.74 -22.80
N ARG A 360 21.90 8.70 -21.99
CA ARG A 360 21.74 7.31 -22.47
C ARG A 360 20.46 7.14 -23.27
N PHE A 361 19.36 7.77 -22.86
CA PHE A 361 18.12 7.79 -23.61
C PHE A 361 18.30 8.39 -25.00
N LEU A 362 19.00 9.53 -25.14
CA LEU A 362 19.25 10.18 -26.41
C LEU A 362 20.06 9.29 -27.36
N VAL A 363 21.05 8.55 -26.84
CA VAL A 363 21.85 7.59 -27.62
C VAL A 363 21.00 6.39 -28.05
N GLU A 364 20.21 5.79 -27.15
CA GLU A 364 19.33 4.66 -27.44
C GLU A 364 18.26 5.04 -28.50
N ALA A 365 17.65 6.23 -28.38
CA ALA A 365 16.66 6.73 -29.34
C ALA A 365 17.26 7.05 -30.70
N GLY A 366 18.52 7.52 -30.74
CA GLY A 366 19.27 7.77 -31.98
C GLY A 366 19.63 6.47 -32.72
N LEU A 367 20.10 5.46 -32.01
CA LEU A 367 20.43 4.16 -32.58
C LEU A 367 19.19 3.45 -33.18
N GLN A 368 18.04 3.51 -32.51
CA GLN A 368 16.80 2.90 -33.03
C GLN A 368 16.29 3.56 -34.33
N ARG A 369 16.49 4.86 -34.51
CA ARG A 369 16.16 5.55 -35.76
C ARG A 369 17.07 5.10 -36.91
N LEU A 370 18.34 4.76 -36.62
CA LEU A 370 19.30 4.27 -37.61
C LEU A 370 19.06 2.80 -38.01
N THR A 371 18.44 2.00 -37.15
CA THR A 371 18.13 0.58 -37.44
C THR A 371 16.74 0.39 -38.03
N ALA A 372 15.89 1.41 -38.04
CA ALA A 372 14.53 1.39 -38.61
C ALA A 372 14.46 2.08 -39.99
N ALA A 373 15.56 2.65 -40.50
CA ALA A 373 15.75 3.19 -41.83
C ALA A 373 16.57 2.22 -42.68
#